data_6e5751f86da8088366cc07f23660cd72
#
_entry.id   6e5751f86da8088366cc07f23660cd72
#
_cell.length_a   1.000
_cell.length_b   1.000
_cell.length_c   1.000
_cell.angle_alpha   90.00
_cell.angle_beta   90.00
_cell.angle_gamma   90.00
#
_symmetry.space_group_name_H-M   'P 1'
#
loop_
_entity.id
_entity.type
_entity.pdbx_description
1 polymer ?
#
loop_
_entity_poly.entity_id
_entity_poly.type
_entity_poly.pdbx_seq_one_letter_code
_entity_poly.pdbx_strand_id
1 'polypeptide(L)'
;TPKGEFGAWVYGYELRMTELYTGRRLTSLDPVALAVLMTAIVYEPRPRADSPKPHHLSRRLAELCKEPLARIHREETRCRISPKTKTPAFHLSHAMEAWMPRAPFDRITRLCDVDEGEIVRYFRMAVQLLRQLAETPAGDAALRTAAEQARRRINREVIDAEAQLRLG
;
A
#
# COMPACT_ATOMS: atom_id res chain seq x y z
N THR A 1 -21.75 -4.74 -10.62
CA THR A 1 -21.92 -4.23 -9.24
C THR A 1 -20.82 -3.21 -8.92
N PRO A 2 -21.05 -2.18 -8.07
CA PRO A 2 -20.03 -1.20 -7.69
C PRO A 2 -18.74 -1.85 -7.18
N LYS A 3 -18.85 -3.00 -6.51
CA LYS A 3 -17.73 -3.81 -6.05
C LYS A 3 -16.91 -4.37 -7.21
N GLY A 4 -17.55 -4.89 -8.24
CA GLY A 4 -16.88 -5.43 -9.44
C GLY A 4 -16.25 -4.32 -10.28
N GLU A 5 -16.89 -3.17 -10.37
CA GLU A 5 -16.36 -2.01 -11.08
C GLU A 5 -15.09 -1.47 -10.42
N PHE A 6 -15.07 -1.37 -9.09
CA PHE A 6 -13.87 -0.98 -8.36
C PHE A 6 -12.74 -1.99 -8.55
N GLY A 7 -13.02 -3.30 -8.43
CA GLY A 7 -12.03 -4.36 -8.61
C GLY A 7 -11.36 -4.34 -10.00
N ALA A 8 -12.10 -4.00 -11.04
CA ALA A 8 -11.58 -3.93 -12.40
C ALA A 8 -10.51 -2.84 -12.60
N TRP A 9 -10.45 -1.83 -11.73
CA TRP A 9 -9.47 -0.74 -11.81
C TRP A 9 -8.19 -0.97 -11.00
N VAL A 10 -8.21 -1.94 -10.07
CA VAL A 10 -7.09 -2.20 -9.17
C VAL A 10 -6.41 -3.50 -9.56
N TYR A 11 -5.49 -3.42 -10.50
CA TYR A 11 -4.80 -4.59 -11.03
C TYR A 11 -3.79 -5.19 -10.05
N GLY A 12 -3.86 -6.51 -9.87
CA GLY A 12 -2.92 -7.31 -9.07
C GLY A 12 -3.25 -7.39 -7.57
N TYR A 13 -4.18 -6.54 -7.07
CA TYR A 13 -4.57 -6.49 -5.66
C TYR A 13 -6.08 -6.42 -5.46
N GLU A 14 -6.82 -6.81 -6.49
CA GLU A 14 -8.27 -6.60 -6.65
C GLU A 14 -9.05 -7.04 -5.43
N LEU A 15 -8.79 -8.25 -4.96
CA LEU A 15 -9.57 -8.85 -3.88
C LEU A 15 -9.40 -8.09 -2.55
N ARG A 16 -8.15 -7.80 -2.16
CA ARG A 16 -7.85 -7.04 -0.94
C ARG A 16 -8.41 -5.62 -1.00
N MET A 17 -8.15 -4.94 -2.10
CA MET A 17 -8.56 -3.56 -2.29
C MET A 17 -10.07 -3.42 -2.34
N THR A 18 -10.75 -4.34 -3.01
CA THR A 18 -12.21 -4.33 -3.12
C THR A 18 -12.89 -4.57 -1.77
N GLU A 19 -12.39 -5.48 -0.94
CA GLU A 19 -12.93 -5.73 0.39
C GLU A 19 -12.71 -4.54 1.34
N LEU A 20 -11.53 -3.91 1.28
CA LEU A 20 -11.23 -2.70 2.06
C LEU A 20 -12.10 -1.51 1.62
N TYR A 21 -12.31 -1.34 0.32
CA TYR A 21 -13.16 -0.29 -0.23
C TYR A 21 -14.64 -0.49 0.13
N THR A 22 -15.17 -1.69 -0.08
CA THR A 22 -16.57 -2.02 0.21
C THR A 22 -16.92 -1.81 1.70
N GLY A 23 -15.97 -2.10 2.60
CA GLY A 23 -16.10 -1.83 4.02
C GLY A 23 -15.91 -0.36 4.41
N ARG A 24 -15.76 0.56 3.44
CA ARG A 24 -15.50 2.00 3.63
C ARG A 24 -14.24 2.28 4.48
N ARG A 25 -13.30 1.34 4.53
CA ARG A 25 -12.11 1.43 5.39
C ARG A 25 -11.02 2.31 4.81
N LEU A 26 -11.01 2.49 3.49
CA LEU A 26 -10.04 3.35 2.80
C LEU A 26 -10.42 4.83 2.86
N THR A 27 -11.71 5.13 2.88
CA THR A 27 -12.24 6.50 2.74
C THR A 27 -11.94 7.40 3.95
N SER A 28 -11.65 6.80 5.11
CA SER A 28 -11.30 7.50 6.34
C SER A 28 -9.79 7.69 6.55
N LEU A 29 -8.97 7.23 5.60
CA LEU A 29 -7.52 7.31 5.71
C LEU A 29 -7.00 8.64 5.15
N ASP A 30 -6.15 9.30 5.93
CA ASP A 30 -5.36 10.42 5.43
C ASP A 30 -4.27 9.94 4.45
N PRO A 31 -3.63 10.85 3.68
CA PRO A 31 -2.63 10.48 2.69
C PRO A 31 -1.44 9.67 3.25
N VAL A 32 -1.01 9.93 4.50
CA VAL A 32 0.10 9.20 5.13
C VAL A 32 -0.31 7.77 5.46
N ALA A 33 -1.46 7.61 6.11
CA ALA A 33 -2.00 6.30 6.45
C ALA A 33 -2.28 5.47 5.19
N LEU A 34 -2.79 6.10 4.13
CA LEU A 34 -3.04 5.45 2.86
C LEU A 34 -1.73 5.00 2.19
N ALA A 35 -0.70 5.86 2.18
CA ALA A 35 0.62 5.52 1.65
C ALA A 35 1.25 4.32 2.39
N VAL A 36 1.21 4.31 3.71
CA VAL A 36 1.71 3.21 4.54
C VAL A 36 0.95 1.93 4.27
N LEU A 37 -0.38 1.98 4.18
CA LEU A 37 -1.21 0.80 3.88
C LEU A 37 -0.93 0.24 2.48
N MET A 38 -0.85 1.10 1.45
CA MET A 38 -0.55 0.64 0.09
C MET A 38 0.84 0.00 0.01
N THR A 39 1.82 0.58 0.69
CA THR A 39 3.15 -0.02 0.79
C THR A 39 3.13 -1.39 1.48
N ALA A 40 2.37 -1.54 2.56
CA ALA A 40 2.22 -2.81 3.26
C ALA A 40 1.49 -3.89 2.42
N ILE A 41 0.57 -3.47 1.54
CA ILE A 41 -0.15 -4.38 0.63
C ILE A 41 0.78 -4.90 -0.48
N VAL A 42 1.62 -4.04 -1.05
CA VAL A 42 2.53 -4.43 -2.14
C VAL A 42 3.79 -5.12 -1.66
N TYR A 43 4.22 -4.90 -0.41
CA TYR A 43 5.45 -5.46 0.11
C TYR A 43 5.36 -6.96 0.34
N GLU A 44 6.37 -7.67 -0.12
CA GLU A 44 6.55 -9.11 0.09
C GLU A 44 7.82 -9.35 0.90
N PRO A 45 7.69 -9.68 2.21
CA PRO A 45 8.84 -9.92 3.05
C PRO A 45 9.63 -11.13 2.59
N ARG A 46 10.96 -11.05 2.66
CA ARG A 46 11.83 -12.20 2.48
C ARG A 46 11.59 -13.24 3.59
N PRO A 47 11.79 -14.53 3.32
CA PRO A 47 11.80 -15.53 4.39
C PRO A 47 12.77 -15.12 5.51
N ARG A 48 12.29 -15.10 6.75
CA ARG A 48 13.05 -14.68 7.95
C ARG A 48 13.43 -13.19 8.01
N ALA A 49 12.79 -12.32 7.23
CA ALA A 49 12.95 -10.87 7.41
C ALA A 49 12.47 -10.45 8.80
N ASP A 50 13.25 -9.64 9.48
CA ASP A 50 12.85 -9.09 10.77
C ASP A 50 11.68 -8.14 10.62
N SER A 51 10.61 -8.40 11.35
CA SER A 51 9.47 -7.50 11.38
C SER A 51 9.75 -6.36 12.36
N PRO A 52 9.63 -5.10 11.93
CA PRO A 52 9.84 -3.98 12.83
C PRO A 52 8.82 -4.00 13.96
N LYS A 53 9.20 -3.41 15.11
CA LYS A 53 8.26 -3.28 16.23
C LYS A 53 7.04 -2.49 15.78
N PRO A 54 5.81 -3.03 15.95
CA PRO A 54 4.61 -2.32 15.54
C PRO A 54 4.46 -1.00 16.30
N HIS A 55 4.30 0.09 15.58
CA HIS A 55 3.97 1.40 16.14
C HIS A 55 2.47 1.71 15.99
N HIS A 56 2.03 2.85 16.49
CA HIS A 56 0.60 3.19 16.54
C HIS A 56 -0.09 3.08 15.17
N LEU A 57 0.49 3.67 14.11
CA LEU A 57 -0.11 3.68 12.78
C LEU A 57 -0.17 2.26 12.18
N SER A 58 0.94 1.51 12.21
CA SER A 58 0.97 0.14 11.66
C SER A 58 0.00 -0.79 12.39
N ARG A 59 -0.14 -0.68 13.73
CA ARG A 59 -1.14 -1.45 14.50
C ARG A 59 -2.56 -1.12 14.10
N ARG A 60 -2.88 0.17 13.98
CA ARG A 60 -4.20 0.65 13.54
C ARG A 60 -4.54 0.12 12.14
N LEU A 61 -3.60 0.20 11.20
CA LEU A 61 -3.80 -0.28 9.83
C LEU A 61 -3.90 -1.81 9.75
N ALA A 62 -3.09 -2.54 10.52
CA ALA A 62 -3.20 -3.99 10.62
C ALA A 62 -4.57 -4.41 11.16
N GLU A 63 -5.07 -3.73 12.21
CA GLU A 63 -6.40 -4.00 12.76
C GLU A 63 -7.51 -3.73 11.74
N LEU A 64 -7.38 -2.63 10.99
CA LEU A 64 -8.31 -2.27 9.91
C LEU A 64 -8.43 -3.36 8.84
N CYS A 65 -7.34 -4.12 8.58
CA CYS A 65 -7.30 -5.17 7.58
C CYS A 65 -7.81 -6.54 8.08
N LYS A 66 -7.90 -6.79 9.38
CA LYS A 66 -8.20 -8.11 9.93
C LYS A 66 -9.52 -8.71 9.43
N GLU A 67 -10.61 -7.96 9.55
CA GLU A 67 -11.93 -8.48 9.19
C GLU A 67 -12.07 -8.69 7.68
N PRO A 68 -11.65 -7.75 6.78
CA PRO A 68 -11.61 -7.98 5.34
C PRO A 68 -10.81 -9.22 4.95
N LEU A 69 -9.62 -9.40 5.49
CA LEU A 69 -8.77 -10.57 5.22
C LEU A 69 -9.39 -11.87 5.72
N ALA A 70 -9.98 -11.85 6.93
CA ALA A 70 -10.66 -13.04 7.44
C ALA A 70 -11.83 -13.46 6.54
N ARG A 71 -12.53 -12.51 5.94
CA ARG A 71 -13.59 -12.76 4.96
C ARG A 71 -13.03 -13.40 3.69
N ILE A 72 -11.96 -12.81 3.14
CA ILE A 72 -11.27 -13.36 1.96
C ILE A 72 -10.80 -14.79 2.25
N HIS A 73 -10.11 -15.03 3.36
CA HIS A 73 -9.56 -16.35 3.70
C HIS A 73 -10.65 -17.42 3.92
N ARG A 74 -11.83 -17.04 4.44
CA ARG A 74 -12.96 -17.97 4.54
C ARG A 74 -13.45 -18.39 3.14
N GLU A 75 -13.59 -17.45 2.21
CA GLU A 75 -14.01 -17.76 0.84
C GLU A 75 -12.94 -18.57 0.09
N GLU A 76 -11.68 -18.23 0.22
CA GLU A 76 -10.56 -19.00 -0.35
C GLU A 76 -10.53 -20.43 0.18
N THR A 77 -10.79 -20.60 1.49
CA THR A 77 -10.88 -21.95 2.08
C THR A 77 -12.06 -22.71 1.56
N ARG A 78 -13.23 -22.08 1.48
CA ARG A 78 -14.46 -22.67 0.92
C ARG A 78 -14.27 -23.12 -0.54
N CYS A 79 -13.57 -22.29 -1.33
CA CYS A 79 -13.29 -22.54 -2.75
C CYS A 79 -12.01 -23.35 -3.00
N ARG A 80 -11.30 -23.78 -1.94
CA ARG A 80 -10.04 -24.53 -2.03
C ARG A 80 -8.94 -23.78 -2.81
N ILE A 81 -8.88 -22.45 -2.70
CA ILE A 81 -7.89 -21.60 -3.36
C ILE A 81 -6.59 -21.65 -2.60
N SER A 82 -5.47 -21.87 -3.31
CA SER A 82 -4.11 -21.87 -2.80
C SER A 82 -3.15 -21.33 -3.87
N PRO A 83 -2.16 -20.50 -3.50
CA PRO A 83 -1.92 -19.96 -2.16
C PRO A 83 -2.98 -18.94 -1.76
N LYS A 84 -3.18 -18.76 -0.45
CA LYS A 84 -4.11 -17.76 0.08
C LYS A 84 -3.57 -16.34 -0.09
N THR A 85 -4.48 -15.38 -0.13
CA THR A 85 -4.15 -13.96 -0.15
C THR A 85 -3.24 -13.58 1.02
N LYS A 86 -2.11 -12.95 0.71
CA LYS A 86 -1.11 -12.53 1.70
C LYS A 86 -1.63 -11.39 2.58
N THR A 87 -1.30 -11.43 3.86
CA THR A 87 -1.52 -10.30 4.78
C THR A 87 -0.62 -9.13 4.45
N PRO A 88 -1.06 -7.86 4.62
CA PRO A 88 -0.18 -6.70 4.53
C PRO A 88 1.00 -6.82 5.47
N ALA A 89 2.20 -6.49 4.99
CA ALA A 89 3.43 -6.59 5.74
C ALA A 89 4.03 -5.20 5.98
N PHE A 90 4.13 -4.79 7.25
CA PHE A 90 4.45 -3.42 7.65
C PHE A 90 5.95 -3.15 7.84
N HIS A 91 6.82 -3.90 7.22
CA HIS A 91 8.29 -3.77 7.33
C HIS A 91 8.80 -2.39 6.86
N LEU A 92 8.13 -1.78 5.88
CA LEU A 92 8.48 -0.46 5.35
C LEU A 92 7.65 0.68 5.96
N SER A 93 6.85 0.43 7.01
CA SER A 93 5.95 1.46 7.57
C SER A 93 6.68 2.67 8.12
N HIS A 94 7.76 2.47 8.89
CA HIS A 94 8.56 3.57 9.43
C HIS A 94 9.26 4.37 8.32
N ALA A 95 9.78 3.68 7.31
CA ALA A 95 10.43 4.32 6.16
C ALA A 95 9.45 5.17 5.36
N MET A 96 8.24 4.63 5.04
CA MET A 96 7.21 5.37 4.33
C MET A 96 6.67 6.54 5.15
N GLU A 97 6.42 6.36 6.44
CA GLU A 97 5.94 7.42 7.33
C GLU A 97 6.94 8.57 7.44
N ALA A 98 8.25 8.29 7.45
CA ALA A 98 9.29 9.31 7.42
C ALA A 98 9.45 9.96 6.03
N TRP A 99 9.29 9.18 4.95
CA TRP A 99 9.38 9.68 3.58
C TRP A 99 8.30 10.70 3.24
N MET A 100 7.09 10.49 3.72
CA MET A 100 5.94 11.37 3.43
C MET A 100 6.14 12.84 3.83
N PRO A 101 6.71 13.19 5.01
CA PRO A 101 7.08 14.57 5.35
C PRO A 101 8.46 14.99 4.84
N ARG A 102 8.98 14.33 3.80
CA ARG A 102 10.22 14.70 3.09
C ARG A 102 11.53 14.38 3.81
N ALA A 103 11.60 13.32 4.63
CA ALA A 103 12.90 12.84 5.09
C ALA A 103 13.80 12.47 3.90
N PRO A 104 15.13 12.70 3.96
CA PRO A 104 16.04 12.29 2.89
C PRO A 104 16.15 10.77 2.79
N PHE A 105 16.52 10.27 1.61
CA PHE A 105 16.52 8.83 1.32
C PHE A 105 17.47 8.04 2.23
N ASP A 106 18.66 8.55 2.51
CA ASP A 106 19.64 7.94 3.41
C ASP A 106 19.14 7.77 4.85
N ARG A 107 18.22 8.62 5.28
CA ARG A 107 17.58 8.48 6.59
C ARG A 107 16.56 7.34 6.60
N ILE A 108 15.74 7.20 5.56
CA ILE A 108 14.70 6.17 5.55
C ILE A 108 15.28 4.77 5.40
N THR A 109 16.42 4.60 4.74
CA THR A 109 17.11 3.32 4.61
C THR A 109 17.54 2.74 5.96
N ARG A 110 17.76 3.59 6.96
CA ARG A 110 18.12 3.18 8.33
C ARG A 110 16.90 2.81 9.20
N LEU A 111 15.71 3.04 8.72
CA LEU A 111 14.46 2.78 9.46
C LEU A 111 13.85 1.40 9.19
N CYS A 112 14.46 0.62 8.32
CA CYS A 112 14.00 -0.73 7.98
C CYS A 112 15.20 -1.62 7.59
N ASP A 113 15.00 -2.92 7.74
CA ASP A 113 15.97 -3.95 7.31
C ASP A 113 15.62 -4.42 5.88
N VAL A 114 15.66 -3.48 4.93
CA VAL A 114 15.32 -3.72 3.52
C VAL A 114 16.34 -2.99 2.65
N ASP A 115 16.83 -3.66 1.62
CA ASP A 115 17.80 -3.08 0.69
C ASP A 115 17.25 -1.84 -0.03
N GLU A 116 18.12 -0.86 -0.30
CA GLU A 116 17.75 0.41 -0.94
C GLU A 116 17.00 0.21 -2.27
N GLY A 117 17.46 -0.70 -3.10
CA GLY A 117 16.80 -1.04 -4.37
C GLY A 117 15.40 -1.61 -4.18
N GLU A 118 15.19 -2.40 -3.13
CA GLU A 118 13.86 -2.91 -2.79
C GLU A 118 12.95 -1.83 -2.23
N ILE A 119 13.47 -0.91 -1.40
CA ILE A 119 12.70 0.25 -0.92
C ILE A 119 12.19 1.05 -2.12
N VAL A 120 13.07 1.39 -3.07
CA VAL A 120 12.71 2.10 -4.30
C VAL A 120 11.64 1.33 -5.09
N ARG A 121 11.83 0.03 -5.29
CA ARG A 121 10.89 -0.83 -6.00
C ARG A 121 9.50 -0.82 -5.36
N TYR A 122 9.41 -1.07 -4.06
CA TYR A 122 8.11 -1.14 -3.37
C TYR A 122 7.42 0.22 -3.24
N PHE A 123 8.19 1.30 -3.08
CA PHE A 123 7.62 2.65 -3.11
C PHE A 123 7.03 2.98 -4.49
N ARG A 124 7.71 2.59 -5.57
CA ARG A 124 7.17 2.71 -6.94
C ARG A 124 5.91 1.86 -7.14
N MET A 125 5.87 0.65 -6.60
CA MET A 125 4.65 -0.18 -6.64
C MET A 125 3.49 0.46 -5.86
N ALA A 126 3.77 1.05 -4.70
CA ALA A 126 2.77 1.81 -3.94
C ALA A 126 2.27 3.04 -4.71
N VAL A 127 3.16 3.77 -5.41
CA VAL A 127 2.79 4.88 -6.30
C VAL A 127 1.83 4.41 -7.40
N GLN A 128 2.08 3.26 -8.03
CA GLN A 128 1.19 2.71 -9.06
C GLN A 128 -0.18 2.31 -8.50
N LEU A 129 -0.21 1.69 -7.33
CA LEU A 129 -1.47 1.33 -6.69
C LEU A 129 -2.28 2.56 -6.28
N LEU A 130 -1.62 3.59 -5.76
CA LEU A 130 -2.25 4.89 -5.44
C LEU A 130 -2.76 5.60 -6.69
N ARG A 131 -2.05 5.50 -7.81
CA ARG A 131 -2.51 6.02 -9.09
C ARG A 131 -3.81 5.36 -9.53
N GLN A 132 -3.89 4.03 -9.46
CA GLN A 132 -5.11 3.30 -9.78
C GLN A 132 -6.29 3.74 -8.90
N LEU A 133 -6.05 3.97 -7.60
CA LEU A 133 -7.07 4.48 -6.68
C LEU A 133 -7.53 5.90 -7.00
N ALA A 134 -6.59 6.77 -7.40
CA ALA A 134 -6.90 8.15 -7.77
C ALA A 134 -7.69 8.23 -9.08
N GLU A 135 -7.44 7.33 -10.01
CA GLU A 135 -8.06 7.31 -11.35
C GLU A 135 -9.38 6.50 -11.39
N THR A 136 -9.69 5.68 -10.37
CA THR A 136 -10.90 4.84 -10.40
C THR A 136 -12.19 5.66 -10.34
N PRO A 137 -13.09 5.56 -11.34
CA PRO A 137 -14.37 6.25 -11.31
C PRO A 137 -15.30 5.75 -10.20
N ALA A 138 -15.15 4.50 -9.80
CA ALA A 138 -15.95 3.87 -8.76
C ALA A 138 -15.55 4.31 -7.33
N GLY A 139 -14.38 4.99 -7.17
CA GLY A 139 -13.94 5.52 -5.88
C GLY A 139 -14.69 6.78 -5.48
N ASP A 140 -14.90 7.00 -4.18
CA ASP A 140 -15.41 8.28 -3.72
C ASP A 140 -14.36 9.39 -3.87
N ALA A 141 -14.82 10.66 -3.89
CA ALA A 141 -13.97 11.82 -4.14
C ALA A 141 -12.89 11.99 -3.05
N ALA A 142 -13.19 11.67 -1.79
CA ALA A 142 -12.25 11.79 -0.68
C ALA A 142 -11.09 10.78 -0.83
N LEU A 143 -11.40 9.53 -1.17
CA LEU A 143 -10.39 8.50 -1.44
C LEU A 143 -9.50 8.89 -2.62
N ARG A 144 -10.07 9.33 -3.74
CA ARG A 144 -9.31 9.75 -4.92
C ARG A 144 -8.37 10.93 -4.59
N THR A 145 -8.85 11.90 -3.84
CA THR A 145 -8.05 13.05 -3.41
C THR A 145 -6.90 12.63 -2.50
N ALA A 146 -7.17 11.80 -1.50
CA ALA A 146 -6.14 11.28 -0.59
C ALA A 146 -5.10 10.43 -1.33
N ALA A 147 -5.53 9.60 -2.27
CA ALA A 147 -4.65 8.76 -3.08
C ALA A 147 -3.74 9.62 -3.98
N GLU A 148 -4.27 10.65 -4.63
CA GLU A 148 -3.48 11.56 -5.45
C GLU A 148 -2.47 12.36 -4.62
N GLN A 149 -2.87 12.85 -3.45
CA GLN A 149 -1.96 13.54 -2.53
C GLN A 149 -0.85 12.61 -2.03
N ALA A 150 -1.17 11.37 -1.66
CA ALA A 150 -0.20 10.38 -1.25
C ALA A 150 0.79 10.06 -2.38
N ARG A 151 0.28 9.79 -3.59
CA ARG A 151 1.07 9.52 -4.79
C ARG A 151 2.09 10.63 -5.07
N ARG A 152 1.66 11.88 -5.08
CA ARG A 152 2.54 13.05 -5.33
C ARG A 152 3.64 13.19 -4.29
N ARG A 153 3.33 12.91 -3.02
CA ARG A 153 4.33 12.99 -1.94
C ARG A 153 5.37 11.89 -2.01
N ILE A 154 4.99 10.68 -2.43
CA ILE A 154 5.90 9.55 -2.57
C ILE A 154 6.77 9.70 -3.81
N ASN A 155 6.18 10.11 -4.94
CA ASN A 155 6.84 10.15 -6.25
C ASN A 155 7.77 11.35 -6.40
N ARG A 156 8.93 11.27 -5.76
CA ARG A 156 10.00 12.28 -5.81
C ARG A 156 11.37 11.64 -5.79
N GLU A 157 12.40 12.40 -6.19
CA GLU A 157 13.81 11.97 -6.14
C GLU A 157 14.02 10.60 -6.81
N VAL A 158 14.66 9.66 -6.12
CA VAL A 158 14.96 8.31 -6.62
C VAL A 158 13.71 7.45 -6.90
N ILE A 159 12.57 7.83 -6.34
CA ILE A 159 11.30 7.13 -6.56
C ILE A 159 10.68 7.54 -7.90
N ASP A 160 10.87 8.80 -8.33
CA ASP A 160 10.35 9.29 -9.61
C ASP A 160 11.14 8.72 -10.79
N ALA A 161 10.59 7.65 -11.38
CA ALA A 161 11.21 6.98 -12.52
C ALA A 161 11.26 7.86 -13.78
N GLU A 162 10.28 8.75 -13.97
CA GLU A 162 10.24 9.64 -15.14
C GLU A 162 11.30 10.73 -15.04
N ALA A 163 11.51 11.29 -13.84
CA ALA A 163 12.58 12.26 -13.60
C ALA A 163 13.97 11.64 -13.84
N GLN A 164 14.16 10.38 -13.45
CA GLN A 164 15.43 9.68 -13.68
C GLN A 164 15.73 9.46 -15.17
N LEU A 165 14.72 9.15 -15.98
CA LEU A 165 14.89 8.97 -17.44
C LEU A 165 15.22 10.28 -18.17
N ARG A 166 14.93 11.45 -17.58
CA ARG A 166 15.26 12.75 -18.16
C ARG A 166 16.67 13.24 -17.84
N LEU A 167 17.33 12.61 -16.84
CA LEU A 167 18.68 12.96 -16.39
C LEU A 167 19.78 12.08 -17.01
N GLY A 168 19.41 11.01 -17.71
CA GLY A 168 20.29 10.11 -18.47
C GLY A 168 20.21 10.39 -19.95
#